data_72265c35752dcdf7f1ed9fc0fa6bfb5e
#
_entry.id   72265c35752dcdf7f1ed9fc0fa6bfb5e
#
_cell.length_a   1.000
_cell.length_b   1.000
_cell.length_c   1.000
_cell.angle_alpha   90.00
_cell.angle_beta   90.00
_cell.angle_gamma   90.00
#
_symmetry.space_group_name_H-M   'P 1'
#
loop_
_entity.id
_entity.type
_entity.pdbx_description
1 polymer ?
#
loop_
_entity_poly.entity_id
_entity_poly.type
_entity_poly.pdbx_seq_one_letter_code
_entity_poly.pdbx_strand_id
1 'polypeptide(L)'
;MPCKPDIMYQRIIVILFLLCACCIQSSTAYGQKVNYQQFDNIYLGAEASVVSCFLQDSEGLIWIGSNKGLFSYDGYSTQQHFTYGEINNTRIYCGVIIDNTYLYMGTDNGILIYNYRTDRYEQPATDFPTDVRTMALQGDTLWIGALNGLYTYQLQNRKLSPLDTKRNGLPHNTIYSIIRTGDNQIYVGTYNGLCRYIASNGKFEKIPLPVNSSQSNLFVNSLLEDTGRQCIWIGTEGYLFQYFPSTGQMKQTEAFHNNSIKSLALDGNGDLLAGTDNGLYVYHNDVTPLQHIIHDSRNIQSLTNNIIWNIFA
;
A
#
# COMPACT_ATOMS: atom_id res chain seq x y z
N MET A 1 -19.05 70.94 38.99
CA MET A 1 -19.55 70.51 37.68
C MET A 1 -18.64 69.45 37.14
N PRO A 2 -19.06 68.23 37.01
CA PRO A 2 -18.20 67.23 36.42
C PRO A 2 -18.26 67.32 34.89
N CYS A 3 -17.08 67.35 34.26
CA CYS A 3 -16.88 67.38 32.82
C CYS A 3 -17.37 66.02 32.24
N LYS A 4 -18.28 66.05 31.29
CA LYS A 4 -18.69 64.85 30.54
C LYS A 4 -17.53 64.41 29.62
N PRO A 5 -17.15 63.15 29.60
CA PRO A 5 -16.14 62.67 28.66
C PRO A 5 -16.68 62.73 27.23
N ASP A 6 -15.84 63.20 26.35
CA ASP A 6 -16.11 63.54 24.95
C ASP A 6 -16.56 62.29 24.17
N ILE A 7 -17.72 62.37 23.53
CA ILE A 7 -18.33 61.32 22.70
C ILE A 7 -17.39 60.86 21.57
N MET A 8 -16.42 61.70 21.22
CA MET A 8 -15.41 61.38 20.22
C MET A 8 -14.42 60.33 20.70
N TYR A 9 -14.03 60.33 22.00
CA TYR A 9 -13.13 59.31 22.60
C TYR A 9 -13.79 57.93 22.71
N GLN A 10 -15.08 57.86 23.02
CA GLN A 10 -15.79 56.59 23.07
C GLN A 10 -15.93 55.93 21.68
N ARG A 11 -16.08 56.72 20.61
CA ARG A 11 -16.14 56.20 19.24
C ARG A 11 -14.78 55.67 18.74
N ILE A 12 -13.68 56.28 19.15
CA ILE A 12 -12.32 55.82 18.80
C ILE A 12 -11.99 54.53 19.53
N ILE A 13 -12.37 54.37 20.79
CA ILE A 13 -12.14 53.12 21.54
C ILE A 13 -12.98 51.97 20.98
N VAL A 14 -14.22 52.18 20.57
CA VAL A 14 -15.07 51.17 19.96
C VAL A 14 -14.55 50.75 18.57
N ILE A 15 -14.03 51.68 17.78
CA ILE A 15 -13.43 51.39 16.48
C ILE A 15 -12.11 50.62 16.63
N LEU A 16 -11.26 50.95 17.65
CA LEU A 16 -10.06 50.21 17.96
C LEU A 16 -10.36 48.80 18.49
N PHE A 17 -11.44 48.61 19.27
CA PHE A 17 -11.86 47.26 19.70
C PHE A 17 -12.44 46.42 18.55
N LEU A 18 -13.18 47.03 17.61
CA LEU A 18 -13.67 46.36 16.41
C LEU A 18 -12.53 46.01 15.44
N LEU A 19 -11.51 46.83 15.31
CA LEU A 19 -10.30 46.51 14.51
C LEU A 19 -9.46 45.43 15.17
N CYS A 20 -9.31 45.41 16.51
CA CYS A 20 -8.67 44.25 17.20
C CYS A 20 -9.51 42.98 17.13
N ALA A 21 -10.81 43.04 17.19
CA ALA A 21 -11.69 41.88 17.05
C ALA A 21 -11.69 41.31 15.64
N CYS A 22 -11.46 42.13 14.60
CA CYS A 22 -11.24 41.64 13.23
C CYS A 22 -9.85 41.03 13.00
N CYS A 23 -8.85 41.34 13.84
CA CYS A 23 -7.51 40.72 13.79
C CYS A 23 -7.40 39.39 14.57
N ILE A 24 -8.42 39.03 15.37
CA ILE A 24 -8.55 37.72 16.01
C ILE A 24 -9.49 36.82 15.19
N GLN A 25 -9.55 36.99 13.90
CA GLN A 25 -9.97 35.90 13.05
C GLN A 25 -8.80 34.91 12.97
N SER A 26 -8.94 33.90 13.84
CA SER A 26 -8.40 32.54 13.65
C SER A 26 -7.50 32.45 12.42
N SER A 27 -6.20 32.59 12.61
CA SER A 27 -5.27 31.80 11.84
C SER A 27 -5.59 30.36 12.21
N THR A 28 -6.58 29.75 11.55
CA THR A 28 -6.54 28.34 11.31
C THR A 28 -5.17 28.15 10.69
N ALA A 29 -4.24 27.59 11.45
CA ALA A 29 -3.03 27.03 10.90
C ALA A 29 -3.52 26.01 9.86
N TYR A 30 -3.60 26.44 8.62
CA TYR A 30 -3.60 25.51 7.52
C TYR A 30 -2.27 24.77 7.68
N GLY A 31 -2.35 23.54 8.15
CA GLY A 31 -1.22 22.63 8.11
C GLY A 31 -0.63 22.77 6.72
N GLN A 32 0.66 22.90 6.66
CA GLN A 32 1.40 23.13 5.43
C GLN A 32 0.98 22.03 4.46
N LYS A 33 0.23 22.40 3.40
CA LYS A 33 -0.28 21.45 2.42
C LYS A 33 0.92 20.79 1.81
N VAL A 34 1.13 19.51 2.08
CA VAL A 34 2.25 18.76 1.50
C VAL A 34 2.14 18.89 -0.02
N ASN A 35 3.15 19.48 -0.63
CA ASN A 35 3.14 19.71 -2.06
C ASN A 35 3.86 18.54 -2.74
N TYR A 36 3.11 17.52 -3.14
CA TYR A 36 3.61 16.36 -3.89
C TYR A 36 4.01 16.69 -5.36
N GLN A 37 4.42 17.89 -5.65
CA GLN A 37 4.77 18.33 -7.01
C GLN A 37 6.25 18.17 -7.37
N GLN A 38 7.07 17.69 -6.42
CA GLN A 38 8.50 17.47 -6.64
C GLN A 38 8.85 16.03 -6.30
N PHE A 39 9.40 15.32 -7.27
CA PHE A 39 9.85 13.94 -7.15
C PHE A 39 11.33 13.86 -7.51
N ASP A 40 12.11 13.27 -6.63
CA ASP A 40 13.49 12.91 -6.92
C ASP A 40 13.54 11.50 -7.51
N ASN A 41 14.34 11.34 -8.55
CA ASN A 41 14.45 10.06 -9.25
C ASN A 41 15.66 9.29 -8.72
N ILE A 42 15.41 8.07 -8.23
CA ILE A 42 16.47 7.12 -7.86
C ILE A 42 16.72 6.20 -9.04
N TYR A 43 17.95 6.19 -9.53
CA TYR A 43 18.34 5.37 -10.67
C TYR A 43 18.78 3.98 -10.23
N LEU A 44 18.07 2.95 -10.71
CA LEU A 44 18.35 1.54 -10.41
C LEU A 44 19.15 0.82 -11.52
N GLY A 45 19.70 1.56 -12.47
CA GLY A 45 20.36 1.00 -13.64
C GLY A 45 19.47 1.02 -14.89
N ALA A 46 20.09 0.92 -16.07
CA ALA A 46 19.43 1.13 -17.37
C ALA A 46 18.31 0.12 -17.69
N GLU A 47 18.27 -1.01 -17.00
CA GLU A 47 17.35 -2.12 -17.33
C GLU A 47 16.18 -2.27 -16.34
N ALA A 48 16.25 -1.71 -15.12
CA ALA A 48 15.19 -1.77 -14.14
C ALA A 48 14.11 -0.73 -14.46
N SER A 49 13.02 -1.18 -15.08
CA SER A 49 11.93 -0.30 -15.53
C SER A 49 10.65 -0.40 -14.69
N VAL A 50 10.54 -1.43 -13.84
CA VAL A 50 9.37 -1.67 -12.98
C VAL A 50 9.84 -2.05 -11.60
N VAL A 51 9.49 -1.24 -10.60
CA VAL A 51 9.64 -1.55 -9.19
C VAL A 51 8.32 -2.13 -8.69
N SER A 52 8.38 -3.30 -8.08
CA SER A 52 7.20 -4.07 -7.67
C SER A 52 6.97 -4.05 -6.16
N CYS A 53 8.03 -3.98 -5.36
CA CYS A 53 7.91 -3.95 -3.90
C CYS A 53 9.09 -3.24 -3.23
N PHE A 54 8.81 -2.76 -2.02
CA PHE A 54 9.78 -2.19 -1.11
C PHE A 54 9.69 -2.89 0.24
N LEU A 55 10.82 -3.05 0.91
CA LEU A 55 10.92 -3.52 2.28
C LEU A 55 11.97 -2.67 3.00
N GLN A 56 11.74 -2.37 4.27
CA GLN A 56 12.75 -1.71 5.09
C GLN A 56 13.18 -2.64 6.21
N ASP A 57 14.48 -2.85 6.35
CA ASP A 57 15.00 -3.65 7.44
C ASP A 57 15.16 -2.83 8.74
N SER A 58 15.54 -3.49 9.82
CA SER A 58 15.69 -2.86 11.14
C SER A 58 16.85 -1.86 11.22
N GLU A 59 17.71 -1.79 10.22
CA GLU A 59 18.81 -0.82 10.12
C GLU A 59 18.44 0.39 9.25
N GLY A 60 17.24 0.36 8.65
CA GLY A 60 16.72 1.42 7.80
C GLY A 60 17.09 1.29 6.32
N LEU A 61 17.82 0.23 5.93
CA LEU A 61 18.13 -0.06 4.54
C LEU A 61 16.85 -0.45 3.79
N ILE A 62 16.61 0.17 2.64
CA ILE A 62 15.45 -0.12 1.80
C ILE A 62 15.83 -1.15 0.75
N TRP A 63 15.14 -2.28 0.77
CA TRP A 63 15.22 -3.33 -0.22
C TRP A 63 14.17 -3.13 -1.30
N ILE A 64 14.57 -3.23 -2.56
CA ILE A 64 13.75 -2.90 -3.72
C ILE A 64 13.66 -4.11 -4.64
N GLY A 65 12.47 -4.67 -4.77
CA GLY A 65 12.19 -5.73 -5.74
C GLY A 65 11.74 -5.15 -7.07
N SER A 66 12.36 -5.63 -8.15
CA SER A 66 12.10 -5.12 -9.50
C SER A 66 11.95 -6.25 -10.53
N ASN A 67 11.67 -5.86 -11.78
CA ASN A 67 11.68 -6.78 -12.93
C ASN A 67 13.11 -7.23 -13.32
N LYS A 68 14.13 -6.72 -12.66
CA LYS A 68 15.56 -7.02 -12.89
C LYS A 68 16.29 -7.49 -11.62
N GLY A 69 15.55 -8.03 -10.67
CA GLY A 69 16.09 -8.57 -9.43
C GLY A 69 15.98 -7.63 -8.24
N LEU A 70 16.85 -7.87 -7.27
CA LEU A 70 16.90 -7.19 -5.99
C LEU A 70 17.92 -6.06 -6.01
N PHE A 71 17.50 -4.92 -5.46
CA PHE A 71 18.36 -3.78 -5.18
C PHE A 71 18.22 -3.39 -3.70
N SER A 72 19.23 -2.67 -3.18
CA SER A 72 19.13 -1.97 -1.92
C SER A 72 19.42 -0.48 -2.11
N TYR A 73 18.87 0.34 -1.20
CA TYR A 73 19.06 1.80 -1.17
C TYR A 73 19.30 2.26 0.26
N ASP A 74 20.40 2.94 0.50
CA ASP A 74 20.87 3.41 1.81
C ASP A 74 20.54 4.90 2.08
N GLY A 75 19.75 5.53 1.21
CA GLY A 75 19.47 6.96 1.24
C GLY A 75 20.38 7.78 0.31
N TYR A 76 21.46 7.21 -0.20
CA TYR A 76 22.46 7.88 -1.06
C TYR A 76 22.74 7.12 -2.36
N SER A 77 22.89 5.82 -2.27
CA SER A 77 23.30 4.97 -3.38
C SER A 77 22.43 3.72 -3.49
N THR A 78 22.36 3.18 -4.71
CA THR A 78 21.69 1.91 -4.98
C THR A 78 22.73 0.84 -5.29
N GLN A 79 22.50 -0.36 -4.76
CA GLN A 79 23.30 -1.55 -5.06
C GLN A 79 22.40 -2.65 -5.59
N GLN A 80 22.79 -3.24 -6.72
CA GLN A 80 22.14 -4.46 -7.24
C GLN A 80 22.75 -5.69 -6.59
N HIS A 81 21.89 -6.61 -6.16
CA HIS A 81 22.27 -7.90 -5.62
C HIS A 81 22.03 -9.00 -6.66
N PHE A 82 22.84 -10.07 -6.61
CA PHE A 82 22.73 -11.21 -7.55
C PHE A 82 22.91 -10.82 -9.02
N THR A 83 24.08 -10.27 -9.34
CA THR A 83 24.42 -9.89 -10.72
C THR A 83 24.87 -11.06 -11.58
N TYR A 84 25.07 -12.24 -10.99
CA TYR A 84 25.60 -13.44 -11.69
C TYR A 84 24.77 -14.68 -11.36
N GLY A 85 24.64 -15.58 -12.33
CA GLY A 85 23.99 -16.88 -12.17
C GLY A 85 22.51 -16.91 -12.53
N GLU A 86 21.82 -17.98 -12.11
CA GLU A 86 20.41 -18.26 -12.46
C GLU A 86 19.41 -17.25 -11.87
N ILE A 87 19.83 -16.48 -10.87
CA ILE A 87 18.99 -15.49 -10.17
C ILE A 87 19.04 -14.12 -10.85
N ASN A 88 20.00 -13.91 -11.73
CA ASN A 88 20.11 -12.68 -12.50
C ASN A 88 18.84 -12.48 -13.35
N ASN A 89 18.26 -11.28 -13.29
CA ASN A 89 17.03 -10.91 -13.99
C ASN A 89 15.75 -11.63 -13.54
N THR A 90 15.71 -12.25 -12.37
CA THR A 90 14.48 -12.79 -11.79
C THR A 90 13.56 -11.64 -11.39
N ARG A 91 12.33 -11.68 -11.86
CA ARG A 91 11.31 -10.68 -11.48
C ARG A 91 10.84 -10.93 -10.06
N ILE A 92 10.98 -9.92 -9.19
CA ILE A 92 10.51 -9.95 -7.81
C ILE A 92 9.22 -9.15 -7.73
N TYR A 93 8.14 -9.75 -7.24
CA TYR A 93 6.82 -9.11 -7.13
C TYR A 93 6.51 -8.60 -5.73
N CYS A 94 6.94 -9.33 -4.72
CA CYS A 94 6.65 -9.03 -3.32
C CYS A 94 7.76 -9.56 -2.42
N GLY A 95 7.75 -9.18 -1.15
CA GLY A 95 8.69 -9.72 -0.18
C GLY A 95 8.21 -9.56 1.25
N VAL A 96 8.83 -10.32 2.16
CA VAL A 96 8.70 -10.17 3.60
C VAL A 96 10.06 -10.37 4.25
N ILE A 97 10.30 -9.66 5.36
CA ILE A 97 11.49 -9.85 6.19
C ILE A 97 11.13 -10.81 7.33
N ILE A 98 11.95 -11.84 7.52
CA ILE A 98 11.77 -12.83 8.58
C ILE A 98 13.01 -12.80 9.48
N ASP A 99 12.79 -12.73 10.80
CA ASP A 99 13.80 -12.75 11.87
C ASP A 99 14.91 -11.69 11.69
N ASN A 100 14.60 -10.54 11.07
CA ASN A 100 15.57 -9.48 10.73
C ASN A 100 16.87 -10.03 10.10
N THR A 101 16.75 -11.08 9.32
CA THR A 101 17.89 -11.82 8.73
C THR A 101 17.60 -12.25 7.30
N TYR A 102 16.37 -12.65 7.02
CA TYR A 102 16.01 -13.26 5.75
C TYR A 102 15.00 -12.41 4.98
N LEU A 103 15.28 -12.17 3.70
CA LEU A 103 14.30 -11.71 2.73
C LEU A 103 13.71 -12.94 2.02
N TYR A 104 12.40 -13.15 2.20
CA TYR A 104 11.62 -14.07 1.40
C TYR A 104 10.98 -13.26 0.29
N MET A 105 11.32 -13.54 -0.96
CA MET A 105 10.92 -12.77 -2.14
C MET A 105 10.10 -13.63 -3.07
N GLY A 106 8.86 -13.21 -3.35
CA GLY A 106 7.98 -13.87 -4.32
C GLY A 106 8.35 -13.48 -5.74
N THR A 107 8.51 -14.47 -6.59
CA THR A 107 8.98 -14.32 -7.96
C THR A 107 8.09 -15.06 -8.97
N ASP A 108 8.39 -14.95 -10.26
CA ASP A 108 7.80 -15.75 -11.32
C ASP A 108 8.13 -17.26 -11.18
N ASN A 109 9.26 -17.61 -10.54
CA ASN A 109 9.73 -18.99 -10.39
C ASN A 109 9.64 -19.54 -8.95
N GLY A 110 8.79 -18.96 -8.10
CA GLY A 110 8.64 -19.40 -6.71
C GLY A 110 9.13 -18.36 -5.72
N ILE A 111 9.74 -18.80 -4.63
CA ILE A 111 10.27 -17.94 -3.58
C ILE A 111 11.79 -18.02 -3.55
N LEU A 112 12.44 -16.85 -3.60
CA LEU A 112 13.86 -16.69 -3.31
C LEU A 112 14.04 -16.38 -1.83
N ILE A 113 15.00 -17.01 -1.18
CA ILE A 113 15.37 -16.76 0.21
C ILE A 113 16.79 -16.20 0.25
N TYR A 114 16.93 -15.00 0.74
CA TYR A 114 18.21 -14.31 0.85
C TYR A 114 18.52 -13.95 2.29
N ASN A 115 19.65 -14.44 2.78
CA ASN A 115 20.19 -14.04 4.06
C ASN A 115 21.05 -12.79 3.86
N TYR A 116 20.49 -11.61 4.18
CA TYR A 116 21.15 -10.34 3.95
C TYR A 116 22.22 -10.00 5.01
N ARG A 117 22.31 -10.77 6.10
CA ARG A 117 23.38 -10.63 7.09
C ARG A 117 24.67 -11.32 6.64
N THR A 118 24.54 -12.39 5.89
CA THR A 118 25.71 -13.19 5.41
C THR A 118 25.95 -13.06 3.91
N ASP A 119 25.12 -12.25 3.23
CA ASP A 119 25.14 -12.06 1.77
C ASP A 119 25.09 -13.42 1.02
N ARG A 120 24.11 -14.26 1.43
CA ARG A 120 23.96 -15.60 0.85
C ARG A 120 22.52 -15.87 0.44
N TYR A 121 22.40 -16.42 -0.74
CA TYR A 121 21.16 -17.01 -1.21
C TYR A 121 21.01 -18.44 -0.67
N GLU A 122 19.81 -18.79 -0.20
CA GLU A 122 19.45 -20.13 0.23
C GLU A 122 18.44 -20.73 -0.74
N GLN A 123 18.73 -21.94 -1.22
CA GLN A 123 17.77 -22.69 -2.01
C GLN A 123 16.66 -23.20 -1.09
N PRO A 124 15.38 -22.91 -1.38
CA PRO A 124 14.30 -23.45 -0.61
C PRO A 124 14.25 -24.98 -0.77
N ALA A 125 14.09 -25.68 0.37
CA ALA A 125 13.90 -27.14 0.36
C ALA A 125 12.51 -27.58 -0.11
N THR A 126 11.65 -26.65 -0.46
CA THR A 126 10.24 -26.84 -0.83
C THR A 126 9.99 -26.23 -2.20
N ASP A 127 9.29 -26.96 -3.06
CA ASP A 127 8.82 -26.44 -4.34
C ASP A 127 7.65 -25.48 -4.09
N PHE A 128 7.93 -24.19 -4.12
CA PHE A 128 6.91 -23.15 -4.00
C PHE A 128 6.14 -22.96 -5.31
N PRO A 129 4.90 -22.42 -5.23
CA PRO A 129 4.12 -22.09 -6.43
C PRO A 129 4.83 -21.02 -7.25
N THR A 130 4.70 -21.06 -8.55
CA THR A 130 5.17 -20.02 -9.47
C THR A 130 4.29 -18.78 -9.41
N ASP A 131 4.76 -17.63 -9.92
CA ASP A 131 4.02 -16.38 -9.96
C ASP A 131 3.49 -15.94 -8.58
N VAL A 132 4.37 -15.91 -7.57
CA VAL A 132 4.05 -15.45 -6.23
C VAL A 132 3.91 -13.93 -6.23
N ARG A 133 2.68 -13.45 -6.06
CA ARG A 133 2.32 -12.03 -6.20
C ARG A 133 2.27 -11.28 -4.87
N THR A 134 2.00 -11.98 -3.78
CA THR A 134 1.81 -11.36 -2.47
C THR A 134 2.13 -12.33 -1.36
N MET A 135 2.65 -11.83 -0.25
CA MET A 135 2.93 -12.61 0.95
C MET A 135 2.60 -11.82 2.20
N ALA A 136 2.18 -12.52 3.26
CA ALA A 136 2.00 -11.94 4.59
C ALA A 136 2.45 -12.91 5.66
N LEU A 137 3.13 -12.41 6.70
CA LEU A 137 3.60 -13.21 7.82
C LEU A 137 2.62 -13.10 9.00
N GLN A 138 2.14 -14.25 9.51
CA GLN A 138 1.28 -14.35 10.68
C GLN A 138 1.88 -15.35 11.67
N GLY A 139 2.61 -14.85 12.67
CA GLY A 139 3.42 -15.72 13.55
C GLY A 139 4.42 -16.54 12.73
N ASP A 140 4.40 -17.87 12.89
CA ASP A 140 5.25 -18.79 12.14
C ASP A 140 4.66 -19.23 10.78
N THR A 141 3.54 -18.65 10.38
CA THR A 141 2.86 -18.99 9.12
C THR A 141 3.10 -17.90 8.08
N LEU A 142 3.76 -18.25 7.00
CA LEU A 142 3.86 -17.41 5.81
C LEU A 142 2.68 -17.73 4.86
N TRP A 143 1.81 -16.75 4.66
CA TRP A 143 0.75 -16.78 3.68
C TRP A 143 1.31 -16.41 2.32
N ILE A 144 1.04 -17.21 1.29
CA ILE A 144 1.62 -17.06 -0.04
C ILE A 144 0.50 -17.05 -1.06
N GLY A 145 0.31 -15.91 -1.69
CA GLY A 145 -0.66 -15.72 -2.78
C GLY A 145 0.02 -15.74 -4.14
N ALA A 146 -0.43 -16.65 -4.99
CA ALA A 146 0.06 -16.81 -6.34
C ALA A 146 -1.08 -16.72 -7.36
N LEU A 147 -0.75 -16.65 -8.65
CA LEU A 147 -1.78 -16.69 -9.70
C LEU A 147 -2.52 -18.04 -9.79
N ASN A 148 -1.92 -19.09 -9.27
CA ASN A 148 -2.44 -20.46 -9.32
C ASN A 148 -2.95 -21.00 -7.98
N GLY A 149 -2.93 -20.20 -6.91
CA GLY A 149 -3.44 -20.64 -5.60
C GLY A 149 -3.04 -19.75 -4.43
N LEU A 150 -3.66 -20.08 -3.30
CA LEU A 150 -3.28 -19.59 -1.98
C LEU A 150 -2.65 -20.74 -1.20
N TYR A 151 -1.56 -20.46 -0.51
CA TYR A 151 -0.81 -21.45 0.25
C TYR A 151 -0.44 -20.89 1.62
N THR A 152 -0.28 -21.78 2.60
CA THR A 152 0.38 -21.48 3.85
C THR A 152 1.68 -22.29 3.95
N TYR A 153 2.73 -21.62 4.41
CA TYR A 153 4.02 -22.25 4.66
C TYR A 153 4.39 -22.06 6.13
N GLN A 154 4.55 -23.18 6.85
CA GLN A 154 4.97 -23.18 8.24
C GLN A 154 6.48 -23.11 8.32
N LEU A 155 7.02 -22.03 8.90
CA LEU A 155 8.48 -21.79 8.95
C LEU A 155 9.22 -22.85 9.75
N GLN A 156 8.67 -23.30 10.89
CA GLN A 156 9.33 -24.24 11.81
C GLN A 156 9.53 -25.64 11.20
N ASN A 157 8.49 -26.17 10.57
CA ASN A 157 8.52 -27.53 10.02
C ASN A 157 8.63 -27.60 8.48
N ARG A 158 8.73 -26.42 7.84
CA ARG A 158 8.89 -26.26 6.38
C ARG A 158 7.77 -26.89 5.57
N LYS A 159 6.57 -26.93 6.13
CA LYS A 159 5.41 -27.56 5.48
C LYS A 159 4.61 -26.54 4.67
N LEU A 160 4.52 -26.77 3.36
CA LEU A 160 3.64 -26.06 2.45
C LEU A 160 2.28 -26.76 2.36
N SER A 161 1.17 -25.98 2.47
CA SER A 161 -0.19 -26.49 2.42
C SER A 161 -1.06 -25.61 1.52
N PRO A 162 -1.72 -26.16 0.49
CA PRO A 162 -2.61 -25.39 -0.37
C PRO A 162 -3.97 -25.13 0.31
N LEU A 163 -4.54 -23.96 0.02
CA LEU A 163 -5.89 -23.56 0.37
C LEU A 163 -6.66 -23.31 -0.93
N ASP A 164 -7.83 -23.90 -1.06
CA ASP A 164 -8.57 -23.92 -2.33
C ASP A 164 -10.04 -23.50 -2.22
N THR A 165 -10.67 -23.31 -3.38
CA THR A 165 -12.07 -22.90 -3.48
C THR A 165 -13.04 -23.95 -2.94
N LYS A 166 -12.73 -25.24 -3.11
CA LYS A 166 -13.64 -26.34 -2.76
C LYS A 166 -13.62 -26.68 -1.27
N ARG A 167 -12.43 -26.77 -0.68
CA ARG A 167 -12.27 -27.16 0.74
C ARG A 167 -12.43 -25.98 1.68
N ASN A 168 -11.86 -24.82 1.30
CA ASN A 168 -11.75 -23.68 2.18
C ASN A 168 -12.75 -22.57 1.86
N GLY A 169 -13.46 -22.62 0.74
CA GLY A 169 -14.43 -21.61 0.33
C GLY A 169 -13.76 -20.32 -0.18
N LEU A 170 -12.53 -20.42 -0.69
CA LEU A 170 -11.82 -19.29 -1.30
C LEU A 170 -12.61 -18.81 -2.54
N PRO A 171 -12.86 -17.50 -2.73
CA PRO A 171 -13.67 -17.00 -3.84
C PRO A 171 -13.08 -17.29 -5.24
N HIS A 172 -11.75 -17.30 -5.34
CA HIS A 172 -11.01 -17.63 -6.56
C HIS A 172 -9.57 -18.05 -6.21
N ASN A 173 -8.95 -18.88 -7.04
CA ASN A 173 -7.57 -19.33 -6.82
C ASN A 173 -6.52 -18.28 -7.20
N THR A 174 -6.83 -17.33 -8.06
CA THR A 174 -5.89 -16.25 -8.41
C THR A 174 -5.90 -15.19 -7.32
N ILE A 175 -4.74 -15.02 -6.67
CA ILE A 175 -4.54 -14.12 -5.53
C ILE A 175 -3.70 -12.94 -5.95
N TYR A 176 -4.17 -11.73 -5.62
CA TYR A 176 -3.46 -10.47 -5.92
C TYR A 176 -2.91 -9.77 -4.69
N SER A 177 -3.62 -9.86 -3.57
CA SER A 177 -3.21 -9.17 -2.34
C SER A 177 -3.55 -9.97 -1.09
N ILE A 178 -2.70 -9.90 -0.09
CA ILE A 178 -2.92 -10.46 1.25
C ILE A 178 -2.45 -9.42 2.26
N ILE A 179 -3.27 -9.17 3.28
CA ILE A 179 -2.82 -8.42 4.45
C ILE A 179 -3.09 -9.21 5.73
N ARG A 180 -2.20 -9.06 6.70
CA ARG A 180 -2.43 -9.37 8.10
C ARG A 180 -2.68 -8.06 8.83
N THR A 181 -3.83 -7.93 9.46
CA THR A 181 -4.20 -6.77 10.25
C THR A 181 -3.57 -6.80 11.66
N GLY A 182 -3.56 -5.65 12.33
CA GLY A 182 -3.02 -5.52 13.68
C GLY A 182 -3.70 -6.43 14.71
N ASP A 183 -5.00 -6.73 14.54
CA ASP A 183 -5.77 -7.72 15.31
C ASP A 183 -5.55 -9.17 14.84
N ASN A 184 -4.52 -9.39 14.02
CA ASN A 184 -4.08 -10.69 13.52
C ASN A 184 -5.08 -11.43 12.60
N GLN A 185 -5.99 -10.71 11.92
CA GLN A 185 -6.85 -11.28 10.90
C GLN A 185 -6.12 -11.32 9.54
N ILE A 186 -6.50 -12.30 8.71
CA ILE A 186 -6.01 -12.40 7.32
C ILE A 186 -7.15 -12.05 6.36
N TYR A 187 -6.88 -11.07 5.51
CA TYR A 187 -7.74 -10.70 4.39
C TYR A 187 -7.02 -11.01 3.08
N VAL A 188 -7.78 -11.54 2.13
CA VAL A 188 -7.26 -12.01 0.83
C VAL A 188 -8.05 -11.38 -0.30
N GLY A 189 -7.36 -10.63 -1.13
CA GLY A 189 -7.87 -10.08 -2.38
C GLY A 189 -7.64 -11.05 -3.53
N THR A 190 -8.74 -11.43 -4.18
CA THR A 190 -8.74 -12.40 -5.26
C THR A 190 -9.24 -11.78 -6.57
N TYR A 191 -9.11 -12.54 -7.66
CA TYR A 191 -9.75 -12.20 -8.95
C TYR A 191 -11.29 -12.03 -8.83
N ASN A 192 -11.93 -12.65 -7.84
CA ASN A 192 -13.37 -12.60 -7.62
C ASN A 192 -13.75 -12.00 -6.25
N GLY A 193 -13.12 -10.89 -5.89
CA GLY A 193 -13.44 -10.11 -4.71
C GLY A 193 -12.61 -10.42 -3.47
N LEU A 194 -13.07 -9.89 -2.35
CA LEU A 194 -12.41 -9.93 -1.04
C LEU A 194 -12.98 -11.06 -0.18
N CYS A 195 -12.11 -11.69 0.61
CA CYS A 195 -12.51 -12.62 1.67
C CYS A 195 -11.62 -12.47 2.92
N ARG A 196 -12.16 -12.95 4.05
CA ARG A 196 -11.47 -13.04 5.34
C ARG A 196 -11.30 -14.51 5.72
N TYR A 197 -10.16 -14.88 6.25
CA TYR A 197 -9.91 -16.22 6.77
C TYR A 197 -10.48 -16.36 8.19
N ILE A 198 -11.22 -17.44 8.42
CA ILE A 198 -11.81 -17.80 9.71
C ILE A 198 -11.01 -18.94 10.31
N ALA A 199 -10.11 -18.62 11.23
CA ALA A 199 -9.18 -19.59 11.80
C ALA A 199 -9.86 -20.75 12.55
N SER A 200 -11.05 -20.52 13.15
CA SER A 200 -11.77 -21.54 13.91
C SER A 200 -12.23 -22.73 13.09
N ASN A 201 -12.44 -22.56 11.77
CA ASN A 201 -12.93 -23.62 10.89
C ASN A 201 -12.08 -23.82 9.63
N GLY A 202 -11.01 -23.02 9.43
CA GLY A 202 -10.13 -23.10 8.28
C GLY A 202 -10.77 -22.68 6.95
N LYS A 203 -11.81 -21.85 6.99
CA LYS A 203 -12.57 -21.41 5.80
C LYS A 203 -12.46 -19.91 5.57
N PHE A 204 -12.76 -19.51 4.33
CA PHE A 204 -12.88 -18.11 3.94
C PHE A 204 -14.35 -17.67 3.94
N GLU A 205 -14.59 -16.50 4.50
CA GLU A 205 -15.84 -15.78 4.43
C GLU A 205 -15.72 -14.68 3.37
N LYS A 206 -16.59 -14.71 2.35
CA LYS A 206 -16.61 -13.67 1.32
C LYS A 206 -17.19 -12.38 1.88
N ILE A 207 -16.50 -11.27 1.63
CA ILE A 207 -16.95 -9.91 1.96
C ILE A 207 -17.55 -9.30 0.68
N PRO A 208 -18.85 -9.04 0.64
CA PRO A 208 -19.51 -8.52 -0.56
C PRO A 208 -19.04 -7.08 -0.84
N LEU A 209 -18.65 -6.83 -2.08
CA LEU A 209 -18.36 -5.49 -2.57
C LEU A 209 -19.62 -4.93 -3.25
N PRO A 210 -20.04 -3.67 -2.97
CA PRO A 210 -21.26 -3.08 -3.50
C PRO A 210 -21.07 -2.63 -4.95
N VAL A 211 -21.09 -3.58 -5.87
CA VAL A 211 -20.99 -3.33 -7.30
C VAL A 211 -22.25 -3.71 -8.02
N ASN A 212 -22.61 -2.95 -9.04
CA ASN A 212 -23.71 -3.27 -9.92
C ASN A 212 -23.43 -4.59 -10.62
N SER A 213 -24.42 -5.46 -10.67
CA SER A 213 -24.38 -6.85 -11.16
C SER A 213 -23.89 -7.05 -12.61
N SER A 214 -23.62 -5.98 -13.34
CA SER A 214 -23.05 -6.02 -14.70
C SER A 214 -21.53 -6.08 -14.77
N GLN A 215 -20.83 -5.87 -13.64
CA GLN A 215 -19.36 -5.98 -13.58
C GLN A 215 -18.98 -7.30 -12.91
N SER A 216 -18.71 -8.30 -13.73
CA SER A 216 -18.48 -9.68 -13.28
C SER A 216 -17.14 -9.93 -12.60
N ASN A 217 -16.17 -9.00 -12.70
CA ASN A 217 -14.80 -9.25 -12.25
C ASN A 217 -14.27 -8.07 -11.44
N LEU A 218 -14.28 -8.23 -10.12
CA LEU A 218 -13.66 -7.26 -9.20
C LEU A 218 -12.34 -7.81 -8.67
N PHE A 219 -11.30 -7.57 -9.43
CA PHE A 219 -9.96 -7.88 -8.97
C PHE A 219 -9.61 -6.98 -7.78
N VAL A 220 -9.35 -7.57 -6.63
CA VAL A 220 -8.85 -6.85 -5.47
C VAL A 220 -7.33 -6.84 -5.55
N ASN A 221 -6.78 -5.77 -6.15
CA ASN A 221 -5.36 -5.65 -6.45
C ASN A 221 -4.53 -5.25 -5.23
N SER A 222 -5.09 -4.41 -4.37
CA SER A 222 -4.38 -3.89 -3.21
C SER A 222 -5.29 -3.80 -2.00
N LEU A 223 -4.70 -4.04 -0.83
CA LEU A 223 -5.33 -3.97 0.48
C LEU A 223 -4.41 -3.18 1.41
N LEU A 224 -5.00 -2.32 2.26
CA LEU A 224 -4.26 -1.55 3.26
C LEU A 224 -5.10 -1.43 4.52
N GLU A 225 -4.54 -1.79 5.67
CA GLU A 225 -5.14 -1.48 6.97
C GLU A 225 -4.88 -0.03 7.34
N ASP A 226 -5.94 0.68 7.69
CA ASP A 226 -5.88 2.02 8.24
C ASP A 226 -6.35 1.97 9.71
N THR A 227 -5.39 1.88 10.61
CA THR A 227 -5.68 1.80 12.05
C THR A 227 -6.24 3.10 12.60
N GLY A 228 -5.87 4.25 12.05
CA GLY A 228 -6.38 5.55 12.43
C GLY A 228 -7.87 5.71 12.14
N ARG A 229 -8.32 5.21 11.00
CA ARG A 229 -9.73 5.21 10.58
C ARG A 229 -10.46 3.92 10.93
N GLN A 230 -9.77 2.93 11.50
CA GLN A 230 -10.29 1.60 11.86
C GLN A 230 -10.96 0.89 10.67
N CYS A 231 -10.34 0.94 9.51
CA CYS A 231 -10.87 0.38 8.29
C CYS A 231 -9.79 -0.33 7.45
N ILE A 232 -10.25 -1.05 6.44
CA ILE A 232 -9.42 -1.61 5.38
C ILE A 232 -9.77 -0.92 4.08
N TRP A 233 -8.77 -0.32 3.45
CA TRP A 233 -8.89 0.21 2.10
C TRP A 233 -8.71 -0.93 1.10
N ILE A 234 -9.53 -0.93 0.06
CA ILE A 234 -9.59 -1.99 -0.96
C ILE A 234 -9.52 -1.35 -2.32
N GLY A 235 -8.38 -1.53 -2.99
CA GLY A 235 -8.15 -1.07 -4.36
C GLY A 235 -8.49 -2.16 -5.38
N THR A 236 -9.31 -1.81 -6.37
CA THR A 236 -9.75 -2.72 -7.43
C THR A 236 -9.53 -2.14 -8.83
N GLU A 237 -10.00 -2.85 -9.85
CA GLU A 237 -10.14 -2.32 -11.20
C GLU A 237 -11.28 -1.29 -11.25
N GLY A 238 -10.94 -0.01 -11.10
CA GLY A 238 -11.88 1.12 -11.24
C GLY A 238 -12.61 1.56 -9.98
N TYR A 239 -12.32 0.96 -8.81
CA TYR A 239 -12.98 1.34 -7.56
C TYR A 239 -12.03 1.34 -6.37
N LEU A 240 -12.26 2.28 -5.44
CA LEU A 240 -11.69 2.29 -4.10
C LEU A 240 -12.83 2.11 -3.10
N PHE A 241 -12.67 1.14 -2.19
CA PHE A 241 -13.64 0.90 -1.11
C PHE A 241 -12.97 1.09 0.24
N GLN A 242 -13.79 1.45 1.22
CA GLN A 242 -13.44 1.51 2.62
C GLN A 242 -14.33 0.52 3.38
N TYR A 243 -13.73 -0.51 3.94
CA TYR A 243 -14.41 -1.53 4.72
C TYR A 243 -14.16 -1.35 6.21
N PHE A 244 -15.21 -1.37 7.01
CA PHE A 244 -15.16 -1.27 8.47
C PHE A 244 -15.43 -2.64 9.10
N PRO A 245 -14.40 -3.39 9.52
CA PRO A 245 -14.57 -4.76 10.03
C PRO A 245 -15.48 -4.86 11.25
N SER A 246 -15.48 -3.84 12.13
CA SER A 246 -16.29 -3.81 13.37
C SER A 246 -17.79 -3.74 13.11
N THR A 247 -18.22 -3.12 12.02
CA THR A 247 -19.65 -2.93 11.68
C THR A 247 -20.08 -3.74 10.45
N GLY A 248 -19.13 -4.25 9.68
CA GLY A 248 -19.38 -4.88 8.38
C GLY A 248 -19.78 -3.89 7.28
N GLN A 249 -19.72 -2.59 7.56
CA GLN A 249 -20.07 -1.56 6.58
C GLN A 249 -19.01 -1.43 5.50
N MET A 250 -19.46 -1.14 4.27
CA MET A 250 -18.64 -0.86 3.11
C MET A 250 -19.06 0.49 2.52
N LYS A 251 -18.08 1.37 2.30
CA LYS A 251 -18.27 2.61 1.56
C LYS A 251 -17.52 2.50 0.24
N GLN A 252 -18.14 2.93 -0.84
CA GLN A 252 -17.48 3.10 -2.13
C GLN A 252 -17.08 4.57 -2.24
N THR A 253 -15.83 4.82 -2.60
CA THR A 253 -15.38 6.16 -2.99
C THR A 253 -15.79 6.43 -4.45
N GLU A 254 -15.64 7.67 -4.90
CA GLU A 254 -15.93 8.00 -6.29
C GLU A 254 -15.10 7.12 -7.24
N ALA A 255 -15.76 6.72 -8.32
CA ALA A 255 -15.17 5.78 -9.27
C ALA A 255 -13.92 6.36 -9.93
N PHE A 256 -12.88 5.55 -10.05
CA PHE A 256 -11.64 5.88 -10.74
C PHE A 256 -11.76 5.82 -12.27
N HIS A 257 -12.98 5.79 -12.83
CA HIS A 257 -13.25 5.78 -14.26
C HIS A 257 -12.37 4.81 -15.07
N ASN A 258 -12.38 3.53 -14.65
CA ASN A 258 -11.59 2.44 -15.25
C ASN A 258 -10.08 2.47 -14.95
N ASN A 259 -9.61 3.26 -14.00
CA ASN A 259 -8.21 3.20 -13.56
C ASN A 259 -8.02 2.08 -12.54
N SER A 260 -7.06 1.20 -12.79
CA SER A 260 -6.70 0.14 -11.86
C SER A 260 -5.92 0.71 -10.67
N ILE A 261 -6.36 0.43 -9.44
CA ILE A 261 -5.61 0.78 -8.23
C ILE A 261 -4.62 -0.34 -7.96
N LYS A 262 -3.33 -0.05 -8.12
CA LYS A 262 -2.25 -1.03 -8.02
C LYS A 262 -1.65 -1.11 -6.63
N SER A 263 -1.60 0.03 -5.93
CA SER A 263 -1.01 0.11 -4.60
C SER A 263 -1.69 1.17 -3.75
N LEU A 264 -1.67 0.95 -2.43
CA LEU A 264 -2.21 1.83 -1.41
C LEU A 264 -1.16 2.00 -0.30
N ALA A 265 -1.00 3.22 0.20
CA ALA A 265 -0.17 3.52 1.36
C ALA A 265 -0.79 4.68 2.16
N LEU A 266 -0.39 4.84 3.42
CA LEU A 266 -0.65 6.05 4.20
C LEU A 266 0.65 6.81 4.33
N ASP A 267 0.62 8.12 4.10
CA ASP A 267 1.78 8.97 4.37
C ASP A 267 1.93 9.29 5.86
N GLY A 268 3.00 10.01 6.22
CA GLY A 268 3.28 10.41 7.60
C GLY A 268 2.21 11.30 8.24
N ASN A 269 1.30 11.90 7.45
CA ASN A 269 0.16 12.70 7.92
C ASN A 269 -1.13 11.88 8.03
N GLY A 270 -1.10 10.62 7.61
CA GLY A 270 -2.25 9.75 7.52
C GLY A 270 -3.10 9.97 6.26
N ASP A 271 -2.58 10.68 5.25
CA ASP A 271 -3.24 10.81 3.96
C ASP A 271 -3.11 9.50 3.18
N LEU A 272 -4.21 9.08 2.55
CA LEU A 272 -4.20 7.89 1.73
C LEU A 272 -3.63 8.22 0.34
N LEU A 273 -2.62 7.48 -0.04
CA LEU A 273 -2.00 7.50 -1.36
C LEU A 273 -2.48 6.29 -2.16
N ALA A 274 -3.08 6.54 -3.32
CA ALA A 274 -3.54 5.49 -4.22
C ALA A 274 -2.78 5.58 -5.56
N GLY A 275 -1.89 4.63 -5.79
CA GLY A 275 -1.14 4.47 -7.03
C GLY A 275 -1.97 3.72 -8.06
N THR A 276 -2.10 4.30 -9.24
CA THR A 276 -2.96 3.78 -10.31
C THR A 276 -2.19 3.65 -11.63
N ASP A 277 -2.85 3.21 -12.68
CA ASP A 277 -2.34 3.29 -14.05
C ASP A 277 -2.51 4.67 -14.69
N ASN A 278 -3.08 5.63 -13.95
CA ASN A 278 -3.24 7.02 -14.37
C ASN A 278 -2.78 8.02 -13.29
N GLY A 279 -1.63 7.79 -12.69
CA GLY A 279 -1.01 8.68 -11.70
C GLY A 279 -1.30 8.32 -10.25
N LEU A 280 -0.97 9.27 -9.38
CA LEU A 280 -1.12 9.18 -7.94
C LEU A 280 -2.31 10.02 -7.47
N TYR A 281 -3.23 9.41 -6.74
CA TYR A 281 -4.31 10.10 -6.07
C TYR A 281 -4.01 10.21 -4.58
N VAL A 282 -4.26 11.39 -4.00
CA VAL A 282 -4.06 11.68 -2.57
C VAL A 282 -5.40 12.01 -1.94
N TYR A 283 -5.75 11.33 -0.84
CA TYR A 283 -7.00 11.53 -0.08
C TYR A 283 -6.69 11.94 1.34
N HIS A 284 -7.19 13.09 1.77
CA HIS A 284 -6.96 13.57 3.13
C HIS A 284 -7.90 12.94 4.16
N ASN A 285 -9.19 13.12 4.06
CA ASN A 285 -10.14 12.63 5.07
C ASN A 285 -11.36 11.90 4.52
N ASP A 286 -11.63 11.95 3.23
CA ASP A 286 -12.89 11.50 2.63
C ASP A 286 -12.74 10.93 1.23
N VAL A 287 -13.89 10.56 0.69
CA VAL A 287 -14.10 9.91 -0.60
C VAL A 287 -13.70 10.72 -1.84
N THR A 288 -13.35 12.00 -1.68
CA THR A 288 -12.92 12.86 -2.78
C THR A 288 -11.41 13.07 -2.74
N PRO A 289 -10.66 12.86 -3.84
CA PRO A 289 -9.23 13.06 -3.85
C PRO A 289 -8.87 14.54 -3.65
N LEU A 290 -7.93 14.80 -2.75
CA LEU A 290 -7.36 16.13 -2.52
C LEU A 290 -6.51 16.56 -3.71
N GLN A 291 -5.76 15.63 -4.29
CA GLN A 291 -4.87 15.85 -5.42
C GLN A 291 -4.89 14.65 -6.36
N HIS A 292 -4.71 14.91 -7.64
CA HIS A 292 -4.39 13.95 -8.67
C HIS A 292 -3.11 14.39 -9.37
N ILE A 293 -2.06 13.61 -9.23
CA ILE A 293 -0.72 13.92 -9.71
C ILE A 293 -0.39 13.00 -10.88
N ILE A 294 -0.03 13.60 -12.00
CA ILE A 294 0.31 12.90 -13.25
C ILE A 294 1.69 13.33 -13.73
N HIS A 295 2.26 12.54 -14.63
CA HIS A 295 3.48 12.91 -15.35
C HIS A 295 3.28 14.18 -16.18
N ASP A 296 4.22 15.13 -16.09
CA ASP A 296 4.33 16.29 -16.99
C ASP A 296 5.71 16.28 -17.65
N SER A 297 5.74 16.03 -18.96
CA SER A 297 6.98 15.98 -19.76
C SER A 297 7.78 17.29 -19.78
N ARG A 298 7.16 18.40 -19.37
CA ARG A 298 7.81 19.72 -19.27
C ARG A 298 8.44 19.97 -17.90
N ASN A 299 8.16 19.12 -16.92
CA ASN A 299 8.67 19.23 -15.55
C ASN A 299 9.48 17.98 -15.18
N ILE A 300 10.80 18.10 -15.13
CA ILE A 300 11.71 16.99 -14.79
C ILE A 300 11.55 16.49 -13.34
N GLN A 301 10.90 17.26 -12.49
CA GLN A 301 10.57 16.89 -11.12
C GLN A 301 9.15 16.33 -10.97
N SER A 302 8.45 16.10 -12.08
CA SER A 302 7.17 15.37 -12.06
C SER A 302 7.39 13.86 -11.97
N LEU A 303 6.31 13.10 -11.80
CA LEU A 303 6.36 11.64 -11.93
C LEU A 303 7.02 11.25 -13.27
N THR A 304 7.86 10.21 -13.25
CA THR A 304 8.48 9.69 -14.48
C THR A 304 7.49 8.98 -15.41
N ASN A 305 6.40 8.44 -14.83
CA ASN A 305 5.35 7.74 -15.55
C ASN A 305 4.02 7.86 -14.78
N ASN A 306 2.89 7.72 -15.47
CA ASN A 306 1.57 7.68 -14.85
C ASN A 306 1.24 6.32 -14.21
N ILE A 307 1.94 5.24 -14.55
CA ILE A 307 1.70 3.93 -13.96
C ILE A 307 2.48 3.83 -12.64
N ILE A 308 1.76 3.81 -11.52
CA ILE A 308 2.33 3.67 -10.18
C ILE A 308 2.13 2.23 -9.73
N TRP A 309 3.19 1.43 -9.80
CA TRP A 309 3.14 0.01 -9.46
C TRP A 309 3.12 -0.27 -7.97
N ASN A 310 3.88 0.51 -7.19
CA ASN A 310 3.97 0.37 -5.74
C ASN A 310 4.26 1.72 -5.09
N ILE A 311 3.79 1.87 -3.86
CA ILE A 311 4.06 3.02 -2.98
C ILE A 311 4.59 2.46 -1.67
N PHE A 312 5.64 3.07 -1.16
CA PHE A 312 6.21 2.85 0.16
C PHE A 312 6.28 4.20 0.88
N ALA A 313 5.69 4.32 2.07
CA ALA A 313 5.59 5.56 2.84
C ALA A 313 5.88 5.31 4.33
#